data_8a9e87527c5af39dad9f3e37f0210a8a
#
_entry.id   8a9e87527c5af39dad9f3e37f0210a8a
#
_cell.length_a   1.000
_cell.length_b   1.000
_cell.length_c   1.000
_cell.angle_alpha   90.00
_cell.angle_beta   90.00
_cell.angle_gamma   90.00
#
_symmetry.space_group_name_H-M   'P 1'
#
loop_
_entity.id
_entity.type
_entity.pdbx_description
1 polymer ?
#
loop_
_entity_poly.entity_id
_entity_poly.type
_entity_poly.pdbx_seq_one_letter_code
_entity_poly.pdbx_strand_id
1 'polypeptide(L)'
;MVADSVELEQHYRPAGLTVSAGWDRDEAYRFVEELFAKHQHEIYAYLLRMLRDPELAADLTQDAFVKAYRAYDSLEKPENARAWLYQIAHRVALDNLRRHKIVRFVPLVGEARTTVPSAEHLVMDARLSGDLQRALERIPERQRTALLLAELHDLTGLELAAALGVSHVAARALLTRARESLRQALAAEQAATAAAEAARESSPRGETRS
;
A
#
# COMPACT_ATOMS: atom_id res chain seq x y z
N MET A 1 33.15 -25.50 -4.34
CA MET A 1 31.81 -25.62 -4.93
C MET A 1 31.04 -24.36 -4.55
N VAL A 2 31.43 -23.20 -5.15
CA VAL A 2 30.89 -21.85 -4.88
C VAL A 2 30.96 -21.07 -6.22
N ALA A 3 30.23 -21.54 -7.22
CA ALA A 3 30.29 -20.96 -8.58
C ALA A 3 28.91 -20.62 -9.19
N ASP A 4 27.79 -20.79 -8.44
CA ASP A 4 26.44 -20.65 -9.03
C ASP A 4 25.68 -19.36 -8.64
N SER A 5 26.31 -18.47 -7.87
CA SER A 5 25.62 -17.23 -7.42
C SER A 5 25.83 -16.01 -8.33
N VAL A 6 26.68 -16.11 -9.35
CA VAL A 6 27.07 -14.96 -10.19
C VAL A 6 26.21 -14.82 -11.47
N GLU A 7 25.53 -15.90 -11.91
CA GLU A 7 24.79 -15.86 -13.19
C GLU A 7 23.37 -15.31 -13.11
N LEU A 8 22.79 -15.16 -11.91
CA LEU A 8 21.43 -14.59 -11.75
C LEU A 8 21.38 -13.06 -11.82
N GLU A 9 22.52 -12.37 -11.76
CA GLU A 9 22.60 -10.91 -11.78
C GLU A 9 22.49 -10.25 -13.17
N GLN A 10 22.51 -11.03 -14.26
CA GLN A 10 22.66 -10.42 -15.60
C GLN A 10 21.34 -10.20 -16.37
N HIS A 11 20.17 -10.63 -15.87
CA HIS A 11 18.93 -10.62 -16.66
C HIS A 11 17.84 -9.62 -16.23
N TYR A 12 18.06 -8.81 -15.18
CA TYR A 12 17.12 -7.75 -14.80
C TYR A 12 17.77 -6.38 -14.80
N ARG A 13 17.85 -5.74 -15.97
CA ARG A 13 18.11 -4.30 -16.11
C ARG A 13 16.78 -3.57 -16.29
N PRO A 14 16.23 -2.90 -15.27
CA PRO A 14 15.17 -1.93 -15.51
C PRO A 14 15.77 -0.78 -16.32
N ALA A 15 15.15 -0.47 -17.45
CA ALA A 15 15.55 0.65 -18.31
C ALA A 15 15.55 1.94 -17.48
N GLY A 16 16.73 2.58 -17.34
CA GLY A 16 16.86 3.89 -16.72
C GLY A 16 17.71 4.01 -15.46
N LEU A 17 18.28 2.90 -14.92
CA LEU A 17 19.21 2.99 -13.79
C LEU A 17 20.65 2.83 -14.31
N THR A 18 21.34 3.93 -14.53
CA THR A 18 22.79 3.94 -14.64
C THR A 18 23.36 3.67 -13.25
N VAL A 19 23.93 2.49 -13.06
CA VAL A 19 24.75 2.19 -11.87
C VAL A 19 25.98 3.08 -11.98
N SER A 20 26.08 4.13 -11.17
CA SER A 20 27.32 4.92 -11.10
C SER A 20 28.38 4.02 -10.47
N ALA A 21 29.52 3.92 -11.16
CA ALA A 21 30.66 3.13 -10.71
C ALA A 21 31.30 3.83 -9.50
N GLY A 22 30.86 3.52 -8.28
CA GLY A 22 31.47 4.14 -7.11
C GLY A 22 30.76 3.97 -5.77
N TRP A 23 29.61 3.29 -5.71
CA TRP A 23 28.93 3.12 -4.42
C TRP A 23 29.52 1.98 -3.61
N ASP A 24 29.68 2.23 -2.31
CA ASP A 24 30.10 1.22 -1.36
C ASP A 24 28.92 0.29 -1.06
N ARG A 25 29.01 -0.96 -1.53
CA ARG A 25 27.98 -1.99 -1.32
C ARG A 25 27.74 -2.25 0.15
N ASP A 26 28.78 -2.15 0.97
CA ASP A 26 28.69 -2.39 2.40
C ASP A 26 27.97 -1.23 3.10
N GLU A 27 28.15 -0.01 2.63
CA GLU A 27 27.42 1.16 3.12
C GLU A 27 25.94 1.07 2.77
N ALA A 28 25.60 0.78 1.52
CA ALA A 28 24.23 0.60 1.08
C ALA A 28 23.52 -0.54 1.85
N TYR A 29 24.22 -1.65 2.07
CA TYR A 29 23.69 -2.78 2.83
C TYR A 29 23.36 -2.37 4.26
N ARG A 30 24.31 -1.77 4.98
CA ARG A 30 24.10 -1.32 6.37
C ARG A 30 22.97 -0.31 6.47
N PHE A 31 22.92 0.64 5.56
CA PHE A 31 21.86 1.65 5.53
C PHE A 31 20.47 1.02 5.33
N VAL A 32 20.33 0.11 4.37
CA VAL A 32 19.04 -0.55 4.11
C VAL A 32 18.68 -1.53 5.21
N GLU A 33 19.65 -2.18 5.86
CA GLU A 33 19.43 -3.02 7.05
C GLU A 33 18.85 -2.19 8.21
N GLU A 34 19.39 -1.00 8.47
CA GLU A 34 18.85 -0.07 9.47
C GLU A 34 17.42 0.39 9.11
N LEU A 35 17.18 0.73 7.84
CA LEU A 35 15.85 1.06 7.36
C LEU A 35 14.87 -0.10 7.51
N PHE A 36 15.31 -1.32 7.23
CA PHE A 36 14.49 -2.52 7.40
C PHE A 36 14.13 -2.71 8.88
N ALA A 37 15.12 -2.70 9.77
CA ALA A 37 14.88 -2.86 11.20
C ALA A 37 13.88 -1.82 11.74
N LYS A 38 13.94 -0.58 11.24
CA LYS A 38 13.13 0.53 11.72
C LYS A 38 11.74 0.61 11.07
N HIS A 39 11.63 0.28 9.79
CA HIS A 39 10.45 0.64 8.97
C HIS A 39 9.70 -0.55 8.35
N GLN A 40 10.17 -1.81 8.50
CA GLN A 40 9.52 -2.97 7.87
C GLN A 40 8.04 -3.10 8.22
N HIS A 41 7.68 -2.91 9.49
CA HIS A 41 6.29 -3.06 9.94
C HIS A 41 5.37 -1.97 9.39
N GLU A 42 5.83 -0.73 9.29
CA GLU A 42 5.02 0.35 8.73
C GLU A 42 4.86 0.22 7.21
N ILE A 43 5.89 -0.25 6.49
CA ILE A 43 5.79 -0.52 5.05
C ILE A 43 4.87 -1.71 4.79
N TYR A 44 4.99 -2.78 5.55
CA TYR A 44 4.06 -3.91 5.49
C TYR A 44 2.61 -3.45 5.74
N ALA A 45 2.39 -2.68 6.80
CA ALA A 45 1.08 -2.14 7.14
C ALA A 45 0.47 -1.28 6.03
N TYR A 46 1.30 -0.47 5.39
CA TYR A 46 0.90 0.34 4.25
C TYR A 46 0.50 -0.53 3.04
N LEU A 47 1.37 -1.47 2.66
CA LEU A 47 1.12 -2.38 1.53
C LEU A 47 -0.11 -3.25 1.77
N LEU A 48 -0.29 -3.72 2.99
CA LEU A 48 -1.44 -4.49 3.40
C LEU A 48 -2.77 -3.75 3.20
N ARG A 49 -2.83 -2.48 3.61
CA ARG A 49 -4.00 -1.62 3.38
C ARG A 49 -4.25 -1.31 1.92
N MET A 50 -3.18 -1.25 1.12
CA MET A 50 -3.27 -1.02 -0.32
C MET A 50 -3.77 -2.24 -1.08
N LEU A 51 -3.28 -3.43 -0.74
CA LEU A 51 -3.42 -4.67 -1.52
C LEU A 51 -4.50 -5.59 -0.97
N ARG A 52 -4.73 -5.57 0.35
CA ARG A 52 -5.67 -6.44 1.08
C ARG A 52 -5.36 -7.94 0.95
N ASP A 53 -4.12 -8.24 0.73
CA ASP A 53 -3.57 -9.57 0.63
C ASP A 53 -2.29 -9.63 1.49
N PRO A 54 -2.30 -10.39 2.60
CA PRO A 54 -1.16 -10.45 3.52
C PRO A 54 0.08 -11.08 2.91
N GLU A 55 -0.09 -12.15 2.13
CA GLU A 55 1.02 -12.84 1.49
C GLU A 55 1.67 -11.90 0.47
N LEU A 56 0.85 -11.30 -0.39
CA LEU A 56 1.32 -10.32 -1.35
C LEU A 56 1.94 -9.08 -0.69
N ALA A 57 1.38 -8.60 0.42
CA ALA A 57 1.94 -7.46 1.15
C ALA A 57 3.31 -7.80 1.75
N ALA A 58 3.52 -9.02 2.26
CA ALA A 58 4.80 -9.49 2.76
C ALA A 58 5.84 -9.57 1.64
N ASP A 59 5.49 -10.18 0.51
CA ASP A 59 6.36 -10.29 -0.66
C ASP A 59 6.76 -8.92 -1.20
N LEU A 60 5.78 -8.01 -1.36
CA LEU A 60 6.07 -6.67 -1.87
C LEU A 60 6.79 -5.78 -0.85
N THR A 61 6.71 -6.09 0.44
CA THR A 61 7.56 -5.45 1.45
C THR A 61 9.03 -5.82 1.23
N GLN A 62 9.33 -7.10 1.07
CA GLN A 62 10.70 -7.56 0.76
C GLN A 62 11.18 -6.95 -0.56
N ASP A 63 10.37 -6.97 -1.60
CA ASP A 63 10.66 -6.36 -2.90
C ASP A 63 10.99 -4.87 -2.77
N ALA A 64 10.29 -4.14 -1.92
CA ALA A 64 10.53 -2.71 -1.70
C ALA A 64 11.93 -2.48 -1.09
N PHE A 65 12.36 -3.28 -0.11
CA PHE A 65 13.69 -3.16 0.48
C PHE A 65 14.81 -3.62 -0.47
N VAL A 66 14.60 -4.67 -1.26
CA VAL A 66 15.53 -5.07 -2.32
C VAL A 66 15.69 -3.94 -3.36
N LYS A 67 14.60 -3.27 -3.74
CA LYS A 67 14.65 -2.13 -4.65
C LYS A 67 15.29 -0.90 -3.99
N ALA A 68 15.08 -0.68 -2.70
CA ALA A 68 15.76 0.36 -1.93
C ALA A 68 17.28 0.14 -1.95
N TYR A 69 17.74 -1.07 -1.70
CA TYR A 69 19.16 -1.42 -1.81
C TYR A 69 19.73 -1.10 -3.20
N ARG A 70 19.02 -1.51 -4.25
CA ARG A 70 19.46 -1.27 -5.64
C ARG A 70 19.39 0.20 -6.07
N ALA A 71 18.56 1.00 -5.42
CA ALA A 71 18.33 2.40 -5.73
C ALA A 71 19.00 3.35 -4.71
N TYR A 72 19.89 2.85 -3.85
CA TYR A 72 20.53 3.61 -2.78
C TYR A 72 21.14 4.93 -3.29
N ASP A 73 21.81 4.90 -4.43
CA ASP A 73 22.41 6.09 -5.06
C ASP A 73 21.38 7.18 -5.44
N SER A 74 20.11 6.81 -5.54
CA SER A 74 19.03 7.75 -5.83
C SER A 74 18.53 8.53 -4.61
N LEU A 75 19.00 8.16 -3.42
CA LEU A 75 18.68 8.87 -2.19
C LEU A 75 19.57 10.11 -2.08
N GLU A 76 19.02 11.26 -2.42
CA GLU A 76 19.76 12.52 -2.35
C GLU A 76 20.13 12.95 -0.93
N LYS A 77 19.24 12.63 0.05
CA LYS A 77 19.38 13.06 1.44
C LYS A 77 18.90 11.95 2.40
N PRO A 78 19.78 11.49 3.30
CA PRO A 78 19.43 10.45 4.28
C PRO A 78 18.22 10.78 5.16
N GLU A 79 18.00 12.05 5.51
CA GLU A 79 16.85 12.50 6.28
C GLU A 79 15.50 12.28 5.58
N ASN A 80 15.50 12.10 4.26
CA ASN A 80 14.33 11.80 3.45
C ASN A 80 14.12 10.29 3.22
N ALA A 81 14.95 9.44 3.82
CA ALA A 81 14.95 7.99 3.58
C ALA A 81 13.58 7.34 3.79
N ARG A 82 12.84 7.77 4.83
CA ARG A 82 11.49 7.26 5.11
C ARG A 82 10.52 7.56 3.97
N ALA A 83 10.44 8.81 3.51
CA ALA A 83 9.56 9.20 2.40
C ALA A 83 9.98 8.54 1.08
N TRP A 84 11.28 8.40 0.83
CA TRP A 84 11.84 7.71 -0.31
C TRP A 84 11.49 6.21 -0.29
N LEU A 85 11.55 5.56 0.87
CA LEU A 85 11.15 4.17 1.03
C LEU A 85 9.64 3.99 0.74
N TYR A 86 8.79 4.89 1.22
CA TYR A 86 7.36 4.89 0.86
C TYR A 86 7.12 5.10 -0.64
N GLN A 87 7.94 5.92 -1.31
CA GLN A 87 7.86 6.10 -2.77
C GLN A 87 8.15 4.78 -3.49
N ILE A 88 9.18 4.04 -3.05
CA ILE A 88 9.51 2.73 -3.62
C ILE A 88 8.37 1.74 -3.37
N ALA A 89 7.88 1.61 -2.13
CA ALA A 89 6.80 0.72 -1.76
C ALA A 89 5.51 1.04 -2.55
N HIS A 90 5.18 2.33 -2.70
CA HIS A 90 4.03 2.76 -3.50
C HIS A 90 4.16 2.35 -4.97
N ARG A 91 5.32 2.55 -5.59
CA ARG A 91 5.57 2.11 -6.97
C ARG A 91 5.43 0.60 -7.13
N VAL A 92 5.98 -0.18 -6.18
CA VAL A 92 5.86 -1.63 -6.17
C VAL A 92 4.40 -2.06 -6.12
N ALA A 93 3.59 -1.46 -5.25
CA ALA A 93 2.16 -1.74 -5.15
C ALA A 93 1.41 -1.38 -6.44
N LEU A 94 1.65 -0.20 -7.01
CA LEU A 94 1.01 0.24 -8.25
C LEU A 94 1.35 -0.67 -9.45
N ASP A 95 2.60 -1.07 -9.57
CA ASP A 95 3.05 -1.95 -10.65
C ASP A 95 2.40 -3.33 -10.54
N ASN A 96 2.23 -3.84 -9.32
CA ASN A 96 1.51 -5.08 -9.08
C ASN A 96 0.02 -4.94 -9.44
N LEU A 97 -0.66 -3.90 -8.94
CA LEU A 97 -2.07 -3.65 -9.24
C LEU A 97 -2.33 -3.47 -10.74
N ARG A 98 -1.42 -2.82 -11.48
CA ARG A 98 -1.50 -2.68 -12.94
C ARG A 98 -1.39 -4.03 -13.64
N ARG A 99 -0.42 -4.87 -13.27
CA ARG A 99 -0.25 -6.21 -13.83
C ARG A 99 -1.48 -7.08 -13.61
N HIS A 100 -2.04 -7.08 -12.41
CA HIS A 100 -3.25 -7.84 -12.09
C HIS A 100 -4.49 -7.33 -12.83
N LYS A 101 -4.63 -6.02 -13.10
CA LYS A 101 -5.71 -5.48 -13.96
C LYS A 101 -5.59 -5.98 -15.39
N ILE A 102 -4.38 -6.07 -15.95
CA ILE A 102 -4.15 -6.56 -17.32
C ILE A 102 -4.46 -8.06 -17.41
N VAL A 103 -4.07 -8.85 -16.42
CA VAL A 103 -4.32 -10.31 -16.38
C VAL A 103 -5.81 -10.64 -16.22
N ARG A 104 -6.61 -9.80 -15.55
CA ARG A 104 -8.08 -9.98 -15.44
C ARG A 104 -8.83 -9.80 -16.77
N PHE A 105 -8.23 -9.21 -17.79
CA PHE A 105 -8.81 -9.09 -19.12
C PHE A 105 -8.61 -10.36 -19.99
N VAL A 106 -7.76 -11.28 -19.55
CA VAL A 106 -7.63 -12.61 -20.16
C VAL A 106 -8.43 -13.57 -19.27
N PRO A 107 -9.52 -14.19 -19.77
CA PRO A 107 -10.28 -15.15 -18.98
C PRO A 107 -9.45 -16.42 -18.80
N LEU A 108 -8.56 -16.45 -17.83
CA LEU A 108 -8.04 -17.68 -17.26
C LEU A 108 -9.02 -18.11 -16.17
N VAL A 109 -9.66 -19.25 -16.41
CA VAL A 109 -10.40 -20.01 -15.42
C VAL A 109 -9.42 -20.40 -14.32
N GLY A 110 -9.41 -19.62 -13.24
CA GLY A 110 -8.58 -19.85 -12.07
C GLY A 110 -9.34 -19.31 -10.86
N GLU A 111 -9.61 -20.21 -9.93
CA GLU A 111 -10.33 -19.93 -8.68
C GLU A 111 -9.78 -18.71 -7.96
N ALA A 112 -10.66 -17.76 -7.61
CA ALA A 112 -10.34 -16.68 -6.72
C ALA A 112 -9.95 -17.30 -5.35
N ARG A 113 -8.67 -17.30 -5.04
CA ARG A 113 -8.20 -17.65 -3.69
C ARG A 113 -8.73 -16.63 -2.71
N THR A 114 -9.75 -17.03 -1.98
CA THR A 114 -10.20 -16.33 -0.78
C THR A 114 -9.18 -16.64 0.30
N THR A 115 -8.15 -15.80 0.43
CA THR A 115 -7.20 -15.88 1.54
C THR A 115 -7.91 -15.45 2.81
N VAL A 116 -8.00 -16.37 3.77
CA VAL A 116 -8.49 -16.08 5.12
C VAL A 116 -7.48 -15.14 5.77
N PRO A 117 -7.88 -13.97 6.30
CA PRO A 117 -6.96 -13.03 6.93
C PRO A 117 -6.25 -13.68 8.13
N SER A 118 -4.93 -13.49 8.28
CA SER A 118 -4.21 -13.95 9.46
C SER A 118 -4.64 -13.15 10.71
N ALA A 119 -4.42 -13.73 11.91
CA ALA A 119 -4.79 -13.08 13.18
C ALA A 119 -4.16 -11.70 13.37
N GLU A 120 -2.95 -11.46 12.85
CA GLU A 120 -2.30 -10.15 12.86
C GLU A 120 -3.02 -9.12 11.99
N HIS A 121 -3.66 -9.57 10.92
CA HIS A 121 -4.49 -8.76 10.04
C HIS A 121 -5.70 -8.20 10.78
N LEU A 122 -6.36 -9.05 11.58
CA LEU A 122 -7.53 -8.67 12.37
C LEU A 122 -7.20 -7.62 13.44
N VAL A 123 -5.99 -7.64 14.01
CA VAL A 123 -5.57 -6.67 15.03
C VAL A 123 -5.29 -5.28 14.41
N MET A 124 -4.80 -5.22 13.18
CA MET A 124 -4.45 -3.97 12.51
C MET A 124 -5.66 -3.32 11.82
N ASP A 125 -6.57 -4.12 11.27
CA ASP A 125 -7.84 -3.66 10.71
C ASP A 125 -8.90 -3.38 11.79
N ALA A 126 -8.79 -3.99 12.97
CA ALA A 126 -9.68 -3.71 14.12
C ALA A 126 -9.61 -2.24 14.62
N ARG A 127 -8.64 -1.45 14.15
CA ARG A 127 -8.57 0.00 14.43
C ARG A 127 -9.41 0.85 13.49
N LEU A 128 -9.83 0.30 12.35
CA LEU A 128 -10.72 0.98 11.41
C LEU A 128 -12.13 0.40 11.54
N SER A 129 -13.13 1.26 11.75
CA SER A 129 -14.52 0.80 11.71
C SER A 129 -14.85 0.21 10.34
N GLY A 130 -15.75 -0.77 10.28
CA GLY A 130 -16.17 -1.37 9.00
C GLY A 130 -16.69 -0.34 7.99
N ASP A 131 -17.33 0.73 8.48
CA ASP A 131 -17.82 1.83 7.64
C ASP A 131 -16.66 2.62 7.03
N LEU A 132 -15.62 2.92 7.80
CA LEU A 132 -14.42 3.62 7.31
C LEU A 132 -13.70 2.79 6.25
N GLN A 133 -13.61 1.49 6.47
CA GLN A 133 -12.98 0.59 5.53
C GLN A 133 -13.74 0.55 4.19
N ARG A 134 -15.07 0.40 4.22
CA ARG A 134 -15.91 0.45 3.02
C ARG A 134 -15.86 1.82 2.33
N ALA A 135 -15.84 2.90 3.10
CA ALA A 135 -15.71 4.25 2.55
C ALA A 135 -14.37 4.45 1.84
N LEU A 136 -13.25 3.97 2.42
CA LEU A 136 -11.93 4.01 1.79
C LEU A 136 -11.88 3.24 0.47
N GLU A 137 -12.65 2.17 0.32
CA GLU A 137 -12.73 1.40 -0.94
C GLU A 137 -13.40 2.18 -2.07
N ARG A 138 -14.35 3.03 -1.75
CA ARG A 138 -15.14 3.79 -2.72
C ARG A 138 -14.40 5.00 -3.30
N ILE A 139 -13.39 5.49 -2.61
CA ILE A 139 -12.63 6.65 -3.11
C ILE A 139 -11.54 6.23 -4.10
N PRO A 140 -11.17 7.12 -5.06
CA PRO A 140 -10.13 6.84 -6.03
C PRO A 140 -8.81 6.42 -5.37
N GLU A 141 -8.10 5.45 -5.96
CA GLU A 141 -6.88 4.86 -5.43
C GLU A 141 -5.83 5.92 -5.02
N ARG A 142 -5.58 6.93 -5.87
CA ARG A 142 -4.63 8.01 -5.54
C ARG A 142 -5.03 8.81 -4.30
N GLN A 143 -6.32 9.03 -4.11
CA GLN A 143 -6.84 9.74 -2.93
C GLN A 143 -6.73 8.87 -1.69
N ARG A 144 -7.07 7.59 -1.79
CA ARG A 144 -6.90 6.63 -0.72
C ARG A 144 -5.43 6.53 -0.27
N THR A 145 -4.50 6.43 -1.23
CA THR A 145 -3.07 6.44 -0.94
C THR A 145 -2.65 7.68 -0.17
N ALA A 146 -3.09 8.87 -0.61
CA ALA A 146 -2.73 10.11 0.07
C ALA A 146 -3.25 10.16 1.52
N LEU A 147 -4.47 9.65 1.77
CA LEU A 147 -5.02 9.53 3.13
C LEU A 147 -4.23 8.54 3.99
N LEU A 148 -3.95 7.34 3.46
CA LEU A 148 -3.19 6.33 4.19
C LEU A 148 -1.82 6.87 4.62
N LEU A 149 -1.09 7.50 3.70
CA LEU A 149 0.23 8.05 3.99
C LEU A 149 0.19 9.23 4.97
N ALA A 150 -0.77 10.13 4.83
CA ALA A 150 -0.83 11.32 5.67
C ALA A 150 -1.45 11.07 7.05
N GLU A 151 -2.52 10.26 7.14
CA GLU A 151 -3.33 10.13 8.36
C GLU A 151 -2.99 8.88 9.19
N LEU A 152 -2.50 7.81 8.53
CA LEU A 152 -2.17 6.56 9.23
C LEU A 152 -0.67 6.31 9.36
N HIS A 153 0.12 6.95 8.53
CA HIS A 153 1.58 6.85 8.56
C HIS A 153 2.26 8.19 8.86
N ASP A 154 1.49 9.22 9.24
CA ASP A 154 1.97 10.51 9.73
C ASP A 154 3.00 11.19 8.82
N LEU A 155 2.90 11.00 7.48
CA LEU A 155 3.76 11.72 6.56
C LEU A 155 3.40 13.20 6.53
N THR A 156 4.41 14.04 6.71
CA THR A 156 4.27 15.48 6.50
C THR A 156 3.91 15.80 5.03
N GLY A 157 3.42 16.99 4.76
CA GLY A 157 3.08 17.39 3.39
C GLY A 157 4.25 17.30 2.40
N LEU A 158 5.48 17.51 2.86
CA LEU A 158 6.70 17.38 2.03
C LEU A 158 7.04 15.91 1.80
N GLU A 159 6.98 15.08 2.82
CA GLU A 159 7.19 13.62 2.70
C GLU A 159 6.12 12.97 1.83
N LEU A 160 4.85 13.39 1.98
CA LEU A 160 3.76 12.93 1.12
C LEU A 160 4.01 13.28 -0.35
N ALA A 161 4.47 14.50 -0.63
CA ALA A 161 4.83 14.92 -1.98
C ALA A 161 5.95 14.06 -2.57
N ALA A 162 7.00 13.81 -1.78
CA ALA A 162 8.12 12.95 -2.15
C ALA A 162 7.66 11.50 -2.38
N ALA A 163 6.90 10.92 -1.46
CA ALA A 163 6.38 9.56 -1.56
C ALA A 163 5.49 9.35 -2.80
N LEU A 164 4.65 10.34 -3.14
CA LEU A 164 3.77 10.28 -4.32
C LEU A 164 4.45 10.70 -5.63
N GLY A 165 5.67 11.25 -5.57
CA GLY A 165 6.38 11.77 -6.74
C GLY A 165 5.68 12.97 -7.40
N VAL A 166 5.10 13.87 -6.60
CA VAL A 166 4.38 15.06 -7.07
C VAL A 166 4.89 16.33 -6.36
N SER A 167 4.50 17.52 -6.86
CA SER A 167 4.82 18.76 -6.14
C SER A 167 4.05 18.85 -4.80
N HIS A 168 4.59 19.60 -3.83
CA HIS A 168 3.95 19.84 -2.55
C HIS A 168 2.54 20.44 -2.70
N VAL A 169 2.37 21.36 -3.64
CA VAL A 169 1.06 21.96 -3.94
C VAL A 169 0.07 20.90 -4.45
N ALA A 170 0.53 20.00 -5.34
CA ALA A 170 -0.29 18.92 -5.86
C ALA A 170 -0.64 17.88 -4.78
N ALA A 171 0.27 17.55 -3.88
CA ALA A 171 0.03 16.66 -2.76
C ALA A 171 -1.02 17.23 -1.79
N ARG A 172 -0.92 18.53 -1.45
CA ARG A 172 -1.93 19.22 -0.62
C ARG A 172 -3.31 19.23 -1.26
N ALA A 173 -3.38 19.57 -2.54
CA ALA A 173 -4.64 19.58 -3.30
C ALA A 173 -5.26 18.18 -3.40
N LEU A 174 -4.42 17.15 -3.57
CA LEU A 174 -4.84 15.75 -3.57
C LEU A 174 -5.42 15.35 -2.22
N LEU A 175 -4.72 15.66 -1.12
CA LEU A 175 -5.15 15.33 0.24
C LEU A 175 -6.46 16.04 0.62
N THR A 176 -6.64 17.32 0.24
CA THR A 176 -7.88 18.04 0.45
C THR A 176 -9.06 17.35 -0.26
N ARG A 177 -8.89 16.98 -1.53
CA ARG A 177 -9.92 16.25 -2.30
C ARG A 177 -10.18 14.87 -1.71
N ALA A 178 -9.12 14.19 -1.24
CA ALA A 178 -9.23 12.88 -0.64
C ALA A 178 -10.06 12.91 0.66
N ARG A 179 -9.85 13.91 1.52
CA ARG A 179 -10.63 14.11 2.75
C ARG A 179 -12.11 14.38 2.44
N GLU A 180 -12.38 15.19 1.42
CA GLU A 180 -13.75 15.47 0.99
C GLU A 180 -14.44 14.22 0.42
N SER A 181 -13.76 13.46 -0.43
CA SER A 181 -14.29 12.20 -0.97
C SER A 181 -14.55 11.17 0.12
N LEU A 182 -13.66 11.09 1.13
CA LEU A 182 -13.85 10.19 2.27
C LEU A 182 -15.06 10.60 3.11
N ARG A 183 -15.24 11.90 3.38
CA ARG A 183 -16.39 12.42 4.12
C ARG A 183 -17.71 12.06 3.44
N GLN A 184 -17.77 12.23 2.10
CA GLN A 184 -18.94 11.86 1.32
C GLN A 184 -19.19 10.35 1.32
N ALA A 185 -18.16 9.55 1.17
CA ALA A 185 -18.26 8.09 1.21
C ALA A 185 -18.72 7.59 2.57
N LEU A 186 -18.19 8.14 3.67
CA LEU A 186 -18.62 7.80 5.04
C LEU A 186 -20.09 8.14 5.29
N ALA A 187 -20.53 9.32 4.87
CA ALA A 187 -21.94 9.71 5.00
C ALA A 187 -22.87 8.75 4.25
N ALA A 188 -22.47 8.29 3.05
CA ALA A 188 -23.21 7.31 2.28
C ALA A 188 -23.25 5.93 2.95
N GLU A 189 -22.14 5.47 3.56
CA GLU A 189 -22.10 4.22 4.31
C GLU A 189 -23.01 4.27 5.54
N GLN A 190 -22.94 5.33 6.32
CA GLN A 190 -23.78 5.52 7.51
C GLN A 190 -25.26 5.55 7.16
N ALA A 191 -25.64 6.24 6.08
CA ALA A 191 -27.02 6.26 5.60
C ALA A 191 -27.50 4.87 5.14
N ALA A 192 -26.62 4.09 4.48
CA ALA A 192 -26.94 2.73 4.05
C ALA A 192 -27.11 1.78 5.26
N THR A 193 -26.26 1.91 6.26
CA THR A 193 -26.35 1.11 7.50
C THR A 193 -27.64 1.42 8.26
N ALA A 194 -27.96 2.70 8.45
CA ALA A 194 -29.19 3.12 9.12
C ALA A 194 -30.46 2.65 8.37
N ALA A 195 -30.45 2.72 7.02
CA ALA A 195 -31.56 2.21 6.21
C ALA A 195 -31.75 0.68 6.34
N ALA A 196 -30.64 -0.07 6.41
CA ALA A 196 -30.67 -1.52 6.58
C ALA A 196 -31.18 -1.93 7.98
N GLU A 197 -30.83 -1.18 9.01
CA GLU A 197 -31.33 -1.39 10.38
C GLU A 197 -32.85 -1.11 10.46
N ALA A 198 -33.31 0.02 9.93
CA ALA A 198 -34.72 0.36 9.87
C ALA A 198 -35.54 -0.66 9.10
N ALA A 199 -35.02 -1.21 8.00
CA ALA A 199 -35.68 -2.27 7.24
C ALA A 199 -35.79 -3.60 8.02
N ARG A 200 -34.80 -3.92 8.86
CA ARG A 200 -34.85 -5.11 9.73
C ARG A 200 -35.85 -4.98 10.87
N GLU A 201 -35.98 -3.78 11.45
CA GLU A 201 -36.96 -3.49 12.51
C GLU A 201 -38.39 -3.48 11.98
N SER A 202 -38.61 -3.06 10.74
CA SER A 202 -39.93 -3.02 10.10
C SER A 202 -40.40 -4.38 9.55
N SER A 203 -39.55 -5.41 9.51
CA SER A 203 -39.92 -6.75 9.04
C SER A 203 -40.74 -7.44 10.13
N PRO A 204 -42.05 -7.80 9.90
CA PRO A 204 -42.88 -8.40 10.91
C PRO A 204 -42.30 -9.75 11.32
N ARG A 205 -42.07 -9.93 12.64
CA ARG A 205 -41.76 -11.24 13.23
C ARG A 205 -42.87 -12.20 12.80
N GLY A 206 -42.49 -13.17 11.96
CA GLY A 206 -43.42 -14.18 11.50
C GLY A 206 -44.15 -14.79 12.67
N GLU A 207 -45.44 -14.60 12.71
CA GLU A 207 -46.34 -15.34 13.59
C GLU A 207 -46.20 -16.82 13.26
N THR A 208 -45.48 -17.54 14.11
CA THR A 208 -45.59 -18.99 14.22
C THR A 208 -47.00 -19.32 14.73
N ARG A 209 -47.92 -19.51 13.80
CA ARG A 209 -49.20 -20.21 14.12
C ARG A 209 -48.90 -21.68 14.33
N SER A 210 -49.21 -22.12 15.50
CA SER A 210 -49.34 -23.52 15.93
C SER A 210 -50.27 -24.33 15.03
#